data_bb015789b875b432f26a98e8f2d5736f
#
_entry.id   bb015789b875b432f26a98e8f2d5736f
#
_cell.length_a   1.000
_cell.length_b   1.000
_cell.length_c   1.000
_cell.angle_alpha   90.00
_cell.angle_beta   90.00
_cell.angle_gamma   90.00
#
_symmetry.space_group_name_H-M   'P 1'
#
loop_
_entity.id
_entity.type
_entity.pdbx_description
1 polymer ?
#
loop_
_entity_poly.entity_id
_entity_poly.type
_entity_poly.pdbx_seq_one_letter_code
_entity_poly.pdbx_strand_id
1 'polypeptide(L)'
;MKSLLLLPFLLLLANCSTSPVPVLPPPPGETEPLMEAAAPPPAYSGGMQQIINVSAYDPKAPLRHGRGYSENDVSALRANGASGLIARAGKGGNLDTKCASFLTAADRSGLLPGVYYRVQRHVDPVAQADQFVSRVQSLARSRSWQAPALLLCGDYDGDLPLASILRFMDRVQSRTGVIPVAYLENSPQLKLQTRAADAATKARLRQAPYWLALYSHESGAGPIFPAPGTPEGLVDQYHLWSHWTLWQYGGADWERGASRPKVYNAGRYRFRPFFGNLDRVVERNVFRGSPAALAAFWQQHGLRLR
;
A
#
# COMPACT_ATOMS: atom_id res chain seq x y z
N MET A 1 37.97 24.36 55.83
CA MET A 1 36.70 24.66 56.49
C MET A 1 35.97 25.67 55.61
N LYS A 2 35.06 25.22 54.76
CA LYS A 2 34.14 26.07 53.99
C LYS A 2 32.76 25.46 54.14
N SER A 3 31.88 26.15 54.83
CA SER A 3 30.52 25.79 55.14
C SER A 3 29.65 25.90 53.83
N LEU A 4 28.93 24.85 53.50
CA LEU A 4 27.95 24.81 52.42
C LEU A 4 26.56 25.08 53.00
N LEU A 5 25.98 26.24 52.67
CA LEU A 5 24.62 26.61 53.01
C LEU A 5 23.63 25.90 52.08
N LEU A 6 22.80 25.05 52.66
CA LEU A 6 21.63 24.45 51.98
C LEU A 6 20.45 25.43 52.09
N LEU A 7 19.96 25.89 50.93
CA LEU A 7 18.65 26.56 50.82
C LEU A 7 17.55 25.50 50.56
N PRO A 8 16.42 25.56 51.26
CA PRO A 8 15.28 24.69 50.95
C PRO A 8 14.46 25.31 49.80
N PHE A 9 14.24 24.47 48.77
CA PHE A 9 13.36 24.77 47.65
C PHE A 9 11.90 24.52 48.09
N LEU A 10 11.13 25.59 48.21
CA LEU A 10 9.70 25.55 48.51
C LEU A 10 8.94 25.25 47.21
N LEU A 11 8.36 24.04 47.10
CA LEU A 11 7.46 23.68 45.98
C LEU A 11 6.09 24.32 46.24
N LEU A 12 5.75 25.33 45.47
CA LEU A 12 4.38 25.86 45.35
C LEU A 12 3.60 24.95 44.38
N LEU A 13 2.72 24.13 44.93
CA LEU A 13 1.70 23.42 44.17
C LEU A 13 0.58 24.40 43.80
N ALA A 14 0.57 24.86 42.55
CA ALA A 14 -0.54 25.60 42.00
C ALA A 14 -1.65 24.60 41.59
N ASN A 15 -2.72 24.58 42.39
CA ASN A 15 -3.97 23.92 42.01
C ASN A 15 -4.62 24.69 40.86
N CYS A 16 -4.46 24.20 39.63
CA CYS A 16 -5.27 24.64 38.50
C CYS A 16 -6.65 23.95 38.57
N SER A 17 -7.60 24.66 39.13
CA SER A 17 -9.03 24.32 39.01
C SER A 17 -9.47 24.59 37.58
N THR A 18 -9.63 23.56 36.77
CA THR A 18 -10.21 23.67 35.43
C THR A 18 -11.72 23.67 35.56
N SER A 19 -12.32 24.87 35.42
CA SER A 19 -13.76 24.99 35.22
C SER A 19 -14.17 24.28 33.90
N PRO A 20 -15.26 23.50 33.89
CA PRO A 20 -15.73 22.88 32.67
C PRO A 20 -16.17 23.97 31.67
N VAL A 21 -15.62 23.90 30.46
CA VAL A 21 -16.05 24.74 29.34
C VAL A 21 -17.48 24.32 28.97
N PRO A 22 -18.45 25.26 28.90
CA PRO A 22 -19.81 24.92 28.49
C PRO A 22 -19.79 24.44 27.03
N VAL A 23 -20.28 23.22 26.80
CA VAL A 23 -20.51 22.65 25.47
C VAL A 23 -21.75 23.38 24.91
N LEU A 24 -21.53 24.24 23.92
CA LEU A 24 -22.61 24.82 23.14
C LEU A 24 -23.33 23.71 22.33
N PRO A 25 -24.68 23.69 22.32
CA PRO A 25 -25.39 22.76 21.47
C PRO A 25 -25.11 23.07 19.99
N PRO A 26 -25.07 22.05 19.10
CA PRO A 26 -24.86 22.26 17.69
C PRO A 26 -26.01 23.13 17.11
N PRO A 27 -25.73 23.97 16.09
CA PRO A 27 -26.74 24.77 15.44
C PRO A 27 -27.81 23.87 14.80
N PRO A 28 -29.08 24.24 14.85
CA PRO A 28 -30.15 23.48 14.23
C PRO A 28 -30.08 23.60 12.71
N GLY A 29 -29.98 22.44 12.02
CA GLY A 29 -30.43 22.27 10.66
C GLY A 29 -29.43 22.56 9.55
N GLU A 30 -28.47 21.67 9.37
CA GLU A 30 -28.06 21.22 8.04
C GLU A 30 -28.04 19.70 8.11
N THR A 31 -29.17 19.07 7.76
CA THR A 31 -29.14 17.67 7.36
C THR A 31 -28.39 17.62 6.05
N GLU A 32 -27.08 17.28 6.14
CA GLU A 32 -26.37 16.80 4.95
C GLU A 32 -27.25 15.69 4.34
N PRO A 33 -27.53 15.75 3.02
CA PRO A 33 -28.23 14.65 2.38
C PRO A 33 -27.44 13.39 2.71
N LEU A 34 -28.08 12.45 3.41
CA LEU A 34 -27.55 11.09 3.59
C LEU A 34 -27.17 10.63 2.18
N MET A 35 -25.87 10.59 1.89
CA MET A 35 -25.39 9.96 0.67
C MET A 35 -25.99 8.56 0.69
N GLU A 36 -26.93 8.34 -0.23
CA GLU A 36 -27.57 7.05 -0.46
C GLU A 36 -26.45 6.01 -0.42
N ALA A 37 -26.51 5.12 0.56
CA ALA A 37 -25.46 4.12 0.77
C ALA A 37 -25.33 3.39 -0.56
N ALA A 38 -24.21 3.57 -1.23
CA ALA A 38 -23.94 2.91 -2.51
C ALA A 38 -24.30 1.44 -2.33
N ALA A 39 -25.15 0.92 -3.23
CA ALA A 39 -25.61 -0.46 -3.17
C ALA A 39 -24.40 -1.38 -2.90
N PRO A 40 -24.52 -2.35 -2.00
CA PRO A 40 -23.39 -3.25 -1.71
C PRO A 40 -22.91 -3.82 -3.02
N PRO A 41 -21.59 -3.81 -3.29
CA PRO A 41 -21.06 -4.31 -4.54
C PRO A 41 -21.57 -5.74 -4.74
N PRO A 42 -21.93 -6.13 -5.97
CA PRO A 42 -22.50 -7.45 -6.24
C PRO A 42 -21.61 -8.52 -5.64
N ALA A 43 -22.25 -9.54 -5.05
CA ALA A 43 -21.55 -10.66 -4.41
C ALA A 43 -20.49 -11.20 -5.39
N TYR A 44 -19.22 -11.09 -5.02
CA TYR A 44 -18.09 -11.34 -5.90
C TYR A 44 -17.99 -12.84 -6.22
N SER A 45 -18.36 -13.23 -7.42
CA SER A 45 -18.26 -14.59 -7.94
C SER A 45 -16.94 -14.89 -8.67
N GLY A 46 -16.11 -13.87 -8.90
CA GLY A 46 -14.80 -14.00 -9.54
C GLY A 46 -13.68 -14.27 -8.53
N GLY A 47 -12.82 -15.22 -8.79
CA GLY A 47 -11.69 -15.56 -7.93
C GLY A 47 -10.76 -14.37 -7.67
N MET A 48 -9.96 -14.45 -6.59
CA MET A 48 -8.92 -13.47 -6.30
C MET A 48 -7.61 -13.87 -6.94
N GLN A 49 -6.88 -12.89 -7.51
CA GLN A 49 -5.58 -13.12 -8.14
C GLN A 49 -4.46 -12.74 -7.17
N GLN A 50 -3.49 -13.62 -7.01
CA GLN A 50 -2.34 -13.40 -6.11
C GLN A 50 -1.31 -12.50 -6.78
N ILE A 51 -0.88 -11.46 -6.07
CA ILE A 51 0.14 -10.50 -6.52
C ILE A 51 1.24 -10.44 -5.46
N ILE A 52 2.48 -10.45 -5.90
CA ILE A 52 3.65 -10.30 -5.02
C ILE A 52 4.24 -8.92 -5.22
N ASN A 53 4.64 -8.25 -4.14
CA ASN A 53 5.49 -7.07 -4.27
C ASN A 53 6.84 -7.27 -3.60
N VAL A 54 7.87 -6.69 -4.21
CA VAL A 54 9.29 -6.86 -3.83
C VAL A 54 10.05 -5.55 -3.91
N SER A 55 11.20 -5.51 -3.22
CA SER A 55 12.13 -4.37 -3.24
C SER A 55 13.58 -4.86 -3.26
N ALA A 56 14.55 -3.94 -3.32
CA ALA A 56 15.98 -4.28 -3.22
C ALA A 56 16.35 -5.03 -1.94
N TYR A 57 15.50 -4.96 -0.91
CA TYR A 57 15.69 -5.71 0.33
C TYR A 57 15.31 -7.19 0.20
N ASP A 58 14.64 -7.58 -0.88
CA ASP A 58 14.22 -8.96 -1.09
C ASP A 58 15.27 -9.81 -1.83
N PRO A 59 15.41 -11.07 -1.46
CA PRO A 59 14.85 -11.68 -0.26
C PRO A 59 15.42 -11.04 1.00
N LYS A 60 14.59 -10.78 2.00
CA LYS A 60 15.04 -10.16 3.25
C LYS A 60 16.03 -11.09 3.94
N ALA A 61 17.18 -10.54 4.35
CA ALA A 61 18.17 -11.29 5.10
C ALA A 61 17.60 -11.85 6.42
N PRO A 62 18.00 -13.03 6.86
CA PRO A 62 19.07 -13.91 6.37
C PRO A 62 18.61 -14.94 5.32
N LEU A 63 17.56 -14.72 4.59
CA LEU A 63 16.73 -15.71 3.96
C LEU A 63 17.31 -16.42 2.78
N ARG A 64 18.16 -15.80 2.03
CA ARG A 64 18.79 -16.37 0.84
C ARG A 64 20.29 -16.10 0.82
N HIS A 65 20.93 -16.05 1.98
CA HIS A 65 22.37 -15.79 2.10
C HIS A 65 22.83 -14.56 1.30
N GLY A 66 22.03 -13.48 1.34
CA GLY A 66 22.30 -12.25 0.58
C GLY A 66 22.02 -12.33 -0.93
N ARG A 67 21.64 -13.49 -1.45
CA ARG A 67 21.31 -13.70 -2.86
C ARG A 67 19.97 -13.04 -3.22
N GLY A 68 19.89 -12.40 -4.39
CA GLY A 68 18.62 -11.95 -4.99
C GLY A 68 17.76 -13.14 -5.44
N TYR A 69 16.52 -12.86 -5.83
CA TYR A 69 15.68 -13.85 -6.50
C TYR A 69 16.27 -14.19 -7.86
N SER A 70 16.36 -15.48 -8.15
CA SER A 70 16.68 -15.98 -9.48
C SER A 70 15.42 -16.01 -10.36
N GLU A 71 15.61 -16.21 -11.66
CA GLU A 71 14.49 -16.48 -12.56
C GLU A 71 13.71 -17.74 -12.13
N ASN A 72 14.39 -18.75 -11.60
CA ASN A 72 13.75 -19.95 -11.06
C ASN A 72 12.86 -19.65 -9.85
N ASP A 73 13.28 -18.76 -8.96
CA ASP A 73 12.44 -18.34 -7.82
C ASP A 73 11.17 -17.65 -8.32
N VAL A 74 11.29 -16.76 -9.31
CA VAL A 74 10.15 -16.04 -9.87
C VAL A 74 9.23 -16.97 -10.69
N SER A 75 9.78 -17.90 -11.46
CA SER A 75 9.01 -18.95 -12.13
C SER A 75 8.24 -19.81 -11.14
N ALA A 76 8.87 -20.14 -10.00
CA ALA A 76 8.20 -20.88 -8.94
C ALA A 76 7.05 -20.07 -8.29
N LEU A 77 7.14 -18.74 -8.19
CA LEU A 77 5.99 -17.91 -7.79
C LEU A 77 4.82 -18.11 -8.75
N ARG A 78 5.08 -18.06 -10.05
CA ARG A 78 4.04 -18.30 -11.08
C ARG A 78 3.42 -19.69 -10.96
N ALA A 79 4.22 -20.72 -10.85
CA ALA A 79 3.78 -22.10 -10.70
C ALA A 79 2.93 -22.32 -9.44
N ASN A 80 3.14 -21.53 -8.42
CA ASN A 80 2.38 -21.56 -7.17
C ASN A 80 1.17 -20.62 -7.15
N GLY A 81 0.80 -20.04 -8.28
CA GLY A 81 -0.45 -19.30 -8.45
C GLY A 81 -0.35 -17.78 -8.36
N ALA A 82 0.86 -17.21 -8.35
CA ALA A 82 1.00 -15.78 -8.53
C ALA A 82 0.63 -15.39 -9.97
N SER A 83 -0.06 -14.25 -10.10
CA SER A 83 -0.51 -13.68 -11.38
C SER A 83 0.27 -12.42 -11.76
N GLY A 84 0.88 -11.73 -10.79
CA GLY A 84 1.66 -10.53 -11.03
C GLY A 84 2.75 -10.32 -9.99
N LEU A 85 3.74 -9.50 -10.36
CA LEU A 85 4.84 -9.08 -9.50
C LEU A 85 5.05 -7.57 -9.65
N ILE A 86 5.00 -6.84 -8.53
CA ILE A 86 5.20 -5.39 -8.48
C ILE A 86 6.53 -5.12 -7.77
N ALA A 87 7.50 -4.55 -8.49
CA ALA A 87 8.84 -4.28 -7.96
C ALA A 87 9.02 -2.80 -7.61
N ARG A 88 9.71 -2.49 -6.51
CA ARG A 88 10.02 -1.11 -6.16
C ARG A 88 10.98 -0.49 -7.18
N ALA A 89 10.57 0.62 -7.79
CA ALA A 89 11.41 1.40 -8.69
C ALA A 89 12.36 2.33 -7.94
N GLY A 90 11.93 2.83 -6.79
CA GLY A 90 12.71 3.75 -5.95
C GLY A 90 12.00 4.15 -4.67
N LYS A 91 12.71 4.93 -3.85
CA LYS A 91 12.26 5.46 -2.56
C LYS A 91 12.98 6.78 -2.27
N GLY A 92 12.23 7.85 -2.03
CA GLY A 92 12.76 9.11 -1.50
C GLY A 92 13.97 9.67 -2.27
N GLY A 93 13.95 9.64 -3.61
CA GLY A 93 15.06 10.10 -4.45
C GLY A 93 16.12 9.03 -4.79
N ASN A 94 16.04 7.83 -4.25
CA ASN A 94 16.96 6.73 -4.54
C ASN A 94 16.30 5.68 -5.41
N LEU A 95 16.98 5.26 -6.49
CA LEU A 95 16.51 4.17 -7.35
C LEU A 95 16.83 2.80 -6.73
N ASP A 96 15.89 1.88 -6.94
CA ASP A 96 16.06 0.51 -6.48
C ASP A 96 16.90 -0.30 -7.47
N THR A 97 17.97 -0.91 -6.98
CA THR A 97 18.97 -1.61 -7.81
C THR A 97 18.47 -2.92 -8.41
N LYS A 98 17.54 -3.62 -7.75
CA LYS A 98 17.02 -4.92 -8.18
C LYS A 98 15.76 -4.83 -9.04
N CYS A 99 15.17 -3.64 -9.19
CA CYS A 99 13.89 -3.48 -9.91
C CYS A 99 13.91 -4.08 -11.31
N ALA A 100 14.96 -3.78 -12.10
CA ALA A 100 15.06 -4.26 -13.47
C ALA A 100 15.14 -5.80 -13.56
N SER A 101 15.89 -6.45 -12.68
CA SER A 101 16.01 -7.91 -12.66
C SER A 101 14.70 -8.60 -12.26
N PHE A 102 14.01 -8.09 -11.25
CA PHE A 102 12.70 -8.61 -10.86
C PHE A 102 11.67 -8.52 -11.98
N LEU A 103 11.61 -7.37 -12.66
CA LEU A 103 10.68 -7.19 -13.77
C LEU A 103 11.02 -8.08 -14.96
N THR A 104 12.31 -8.29 -15.25
CA THR A 104 12.74 -9.20 -16.30
C THR A 104 12.31 -10.64 -16.00
N ALA A 105 12.56 -11.09 -14.79
CA ALA A 105 12.18 -12.43 -14.36
C ALA A 105 10.66 -12.60 -14.36
N ALA A 106 9.91 -11.59 -13.92
CA ALA A 106 8.45 -11.60 -13.93
C ALA A 106 7.88 -11.74 -15.35
N ASP A 107 8.33 -10.90 -16.27
CA ASP A 107 7.88 -10.91 -17.67
C ASP A 107 8.19 -12.24 -18.35
N ARG A 108 9.41 -12.76 -18.20
CA ARG A 108 9.81 -14.07 -18.75
C ARG A 108 9.04 -15.25 -18.15
N SER A 109 8.59 -15.12 -16.90
CA SER A 109 7.81 -16.14 -16.21
C SER A 109 6.30 -16.02 -16.48
N GLY A 110 5.86 -15.07 -17.31
CA GLY A 110 4.46 -14.83 -17.60
C GLY A 110 3.67 -14.22 -16.44
N LEU A 111 4.36 -13.56 -15.47
CA LEU A 111 3.73 -12.72 -14.48
C LEU A 111 3.50 -11.32 -15.04
N LEU A 112 2.37 -10.70 -14.70
CA LEU A 112 2.11 -9.31 -15.05
C LEU A 112 3.06 -8.39 -14.26
N PRO A 113 3.94 -7.61 -14.93
CA PRO A 113 4.91 -6.78 -14.26
C PRO A 113 4.28 -5.46 -13.81
N GLY A 114 4.66 -4.99 -12.63
CA GLY A 114 4.28 -3.69 -12.10
C GLY A 114 5.44 -3.03 -11.35
N VAL A 115 5.35 -1.74 -11.16
CA VAL A 115 6.32 -0.95 -10.40
C VAL A 115 5.63 -0.07 -9.37
N TYR A 116 6.28 0.09 -8.22
CA TYR A 116 5.87 1.09 -7.26
C TYR A 116 7.02 2.01 -6.87
N TYR A 117 6.67 3.23 -6.45
CA TYR A 117 7.61 4.18 -5.89
C TYR A 117 7.17 4.57 -4.48
N ARG A 118 8.06 4.41 -3.49
CA ARG A 118 7.77 4.82 -2.13
C ARG A 118 8.08 6.31 -1.95
N VAL A 119 7.00 7.09 -1.86
CA VAL A 119 7.06 8.55 -1.73
C VAL A 119 7.36 8.91 -0.29
N GLN A 120 8.38 9.74 -0.07
CA GLN A 120 8.81 10.16 1.25
C GLN A 120 8.57 11.65 1.50
N ARG A 121 8.26 12.00 2.74
CA ARG A 121 7.87 13.34 3.18
C ARG A 121 8.92 14.41 2.93
N HIS A 122 10.19 14.08 3.11
CA HIS A 122 11.28 15.08 3.10
C HIS A 122 11.88 15.35 1.73
N VAL A 123 11.28 14.81 0.68
CA VAL A 123 11.70 15.01 -0.71
C VAL A 123 10.52 15.60 -1.48
N ASP A 124 10.76 16.55 -2.37
CA ASP A 124 9.69 17.13 -3.18
C ASP A 124 8.95 16.05 -3.96
N PRO A 125 7.61 15.93 -3.82
CA PRO A 125 6.83 14.89 -4.46
C PRO A 125 6.87 14.94 -5.98
N VAL A 126 7.05 16.13 -6.58
CA VAL A 126 7.17 16.28 -8.04
C VAL A 126 8.51 15.72 -8.52
N ALA A 127 9.60 16.02 -7.82
CA ALA A 127 10.91 15.45 -8.13
C ALA A 127 10.91 13.92 -8.00
N GLN A 128 10.27 13.39 -6.98
CA GLN A 128 10.09 11.93 -6.82
C GLN A 128 9.28 11.32 -7.97
N ALA A 129 8.21 11.98 -8.38
CA ALA A 129 7.39 11.56 -9.52
C ALA A 129 8.19 11.60 -10.84
N ASP A 130 8.97 12.64 -11.08
CA ASP A 130 9.82 12.74 -12.27
C ASP A 130 10.89 11.65 -12.31
N GLN A 131 11.51 11.35 -11.18
CA GLN A 131 12.46 10.24 -11.08
C GLN A 131 11.76 8.90 -11.35
N PHE A 132 10.59 8.69 -10.76
CA PHE A 132 9.80 7.49 -10.99
C PHE A 132 9.46 7.31 -12.46
N VAL A 133 8.89 8.33 -13.10
CA VAL A 133 8.50 8.28 -14.52
C VAL A 133 9.72 8.06 -15.42
N SER A 134 10.83 8.74 -15.18
CA SER A 134 12.06 8.56 -15.95
C SER A 134 12.57 7.12 -15.85
N ARG A 135 12.54 6.53 -14.64
CA ARG A 135 12.91 5.13 -14.42
C ARG A 135 11.99 4.17 -15.16
N VAL A 136 10.67 4.37 -15.06
CA VAL A 136 9.67 3.54 -15.74
C VAL A 136 9.83 3.59 -17.25
N GLN A 137 9.98 4.78 -17.83
CA GLN A 137 10.21 4.94 -19.26
C GLN A 137 11.53 4.31 -19.73
N SER A 138 12.59 4.41 -18.94
CA SER A 138 13.85 3.71 -19.21
C SER A 138 13.67 2.20 -19.22
N LEU A 139 12.99 1.66 -18.23
CA LEU A 139 12.67 0.23 -18.16
C LEU A 139 11.82 -0.23 -19.34
N ALA A 140 10.79 0.54 -19.70
CA ALA A 140 9.92 0.22 -20.83
C ALA A 140 10.69 0.14 -22.17
N ARG A 141 11.69 0.99 -22.36
CA ARG A 141 12.51 1.03 -23.59
C ARG A 141 13.67 0.07 -23.61
N SER A 142 14.06 -0.49 -22.47
CA SER A 142 15.34 -1.23 -22.34
C SER A 142 15.32 -2.63 -22.95
N ARG A 143 14.15 -3.15 -23.32
CA ARG A 143 13.97 -4.53 -23.82
C ARG A 143 12.63 -4.74 -24.50
N SER A 144 12.50 -5.88 -25.17
CA SER A 144 11.19 -6.36 -25.62
C SER A 144 10.45 -7.01 -24.47
N TRP A 145 9.20 -6.60 -24.26
CA TRP A 145 8.30 -7.11 -23.24
C TRP A 145 7.31 -8.08 -23.84
N GLN A 146 6.96 -9.15 -23.09
CA GLN A 146 5.83 -10.03 -23.40
C GLN A 146 4.52 -9.43 -22.84
N ALA A 147 4.62 -8.76 -21.70
CA ALA A 147 3.49 -8.10 -21.08
C ALA A 147 3.07 -6.85 -21.87
N PRO A 148 1.77 -6.56 -22.00
CA PRO A 148 1.26 -5.41 -22.76
C PRO A 148 1.43 -4.08 -22.02
N ALA A 149 1.57 -4.12 -20.69
CA ALA A 149 1.67 -2.93 -19.86
C ALA A 149 2.47 -3.17 -18.58
N LEU A 150 3.04 -2.10 -18.05
CA LEU A 150 3.73 -2.04 -16.76
C LEU A 150 2.86 -1.25 -15.78
N LEU A 151 2.24 -1.91 -14.80
CA LEU A 151 1.39 -1.24 -13.81
C LEU A 151 2.18 -0.18 -13.04
N LEU A 152 1.58 0.98 -12.82
CA LEU A 152 2.18 2.09 -12.06
C LEU A 152 1.51 2.24 -10.69
N CYS A 153 2.30 2.28 -9.60
CA CYS A 153 1.79 2.43 -8.24
C CYS A 153 2.58 3.49 -7.46
N GLY A 154 1.87 4.26 -6.64
CA GLY A 154 2.45 5.11 -5.61
C GLY A 154 2.24 4.47 -4.24
N ASP A 155 3.32 4.33 -3.48
CA ASP A 155 3.33 3.87 -2.08
C ASP A 155 3.52 5.10 -1.19
N TYR A 156 2.48 5.46 -0.44
CA TYR A 156 2.43 6.69 0.32
C TYR A 156 2.57 6.42 1.80
N ASP A 157 3.69 6.85 2.39
CA ASP A 157 3.95 6.77 3.83
C ASP A 157 2.84 7.45 4.62
N GLY A 158 2.47 6.89 5.75
CA GLY A 158 1.32 7.32 6.54
C GLY A 158 1.43 8.71 7.18
N ASP A 159 2.61 9.33 7.15
CA ASP A 159 2.86 10.69 7.63
C ASP A 159 2.92 11.74 6.50
N LEU A 160 2.71 11.31 5.23
CA LEU A 160 2.69 12.24 4.10
C LEU A 160 1.53 13.23 4.19
N PRO A 161 1.78 14.53 3.88
CA PRO A 161 0.68 15.45 3.60
C PRO A 161 -0.14 14.98 2.39
N LEU A 162 -1.46 15.07 2.49
CA LEU A 162 -2.35 14.68 1.41
C LEU A 162 -2.07 15.45 0.11
N ALA A 163 -1.72 16.73 0.22
CA ALA A 163 -1.29 17.54 -0.92
C ALA A 163 -0.05 16.98 -1.63
N SER A 164 0.88 16.37 -0.89
CA SER A 164 2.06 15.73 -1.48
C SER A 164 1.69 14.47 -2.26
N ILE A 165 0.73 13.70 -1.78
CA ILE A 165 0.17 12.53 -2.49
C ILE A 165 -0.42 12.98 -3.82
N LEU A 166 -1.28 14.00 -3.80
CA LEU A 166 -1.91 14.52 -5.02
C LEU A 166 -0.88 15.06 -6.01
N ARG A 167 0.09 15.86 -5.56
CA ARG A 167 1.16 16.39 -6.44
C ARG A 167 1.95 15.28 -7.12
N PHE A 168 2.28 14.19 -6.39
CA PHE A 168 2.93 13.03 -6.99
C PHE A 168 2.03 12.37 -8.04
N MET A 169 0.77 12.08 -7.70
CA MET A 169 -0.21 11.46 -8.60
C MET A 169 -0.41 12.29 -9.88
N ASP A 170 -0.62 13.60 -9.72
CA ASP A 170 -0.86 14.53 -10.83
C ASP A 170 0.36 14.59 -11.75
N ARG A 171 1.57 14.60 -11.17
CA ARG A 171 2.80 14.62 -11.96
C ARG A 171 3.00 13.32 -12.73
N VAL A 172 2.76 12.17 -12.12
CA VAL A 172 2.81 10.88 -12.83
C VAL A 172 1.79 10.85 -13.95
N GLN A 173 0.54 11.25 -13.69
CA GLN A 173 -0.50 11.29 -14.70
C GLN A 173 -0.17 12.24 -15.85
N SER A 174 0.31 13.46 -15.57
CA SER A 174 0.66 14.43 -16.60
C SER A 174 1.78 13.95 -17.54
N ARG A 175 2.68 13.10 -17.03
CA ARG A 175 3.83 12.58 -17.76
C ARG A 175 3.58 11.28 -18.50
N THR A 176 2.60 10.48 -18.05
CA THR A 176 2.35 9.12 -18.56
C THR A 176 0.95 8.92 -19.12
N GLY A 177 0.02 9.83 -18.84
CA GLY A 177 -1.41 9.65 -19.08
C GLY A 177 -2.09 8.68 -18.12
N VAL A 178 -1.35 8.06 -17.17
CA VAL A 178 -1.82 7.01 -16.28
C VAL A 178 -1.95 7.55 -14.85
N ILE A 179 -3.11 7.34 -14.22
CA ILE A 179 -3.30 7.57 -12.80
C ILE A 179 -2.71 6.36 -12.06
N PRO A 180 -1.67 6.54 -11.21
CA PRO A 180 -1.07 5.42 -10.53
C PRO A 180 -2.02 4.84 -9.47
N VAL A 181 -1.92 3.53 -9.23
CA VAL A 181 -2.59 2.86 -8.11
C VAL A 181 -2.09 3.49 -6.80
N ALA A 182 -3.01 3.80 -5.89
CA ALA A 182 -2.67 4.44 -4.62
C ALA A 182 -2.62 3.41 -3.49
N TYR A 183 -1.41 3.05 -3.06
CA TYR A 183 -1.18 2.35 -1.80
C TYR A 183 -1.13 3.37 -0.66
N LEU A 184 -2.08 3.29 0.26
CA LEU A 184 -2.13 4.13 1.44
C LEU A 184 -1.86 3.29 2.69
N GLU A 185 -0.84 3.66 3.45
CA GLU A 185 -0.60 3.04 4.74
C GLU A 185 -1.82 3.18 5.66
N ASN A 186 -2.08 2.17 6.48
CA ASN A 186 -3.16 2.21 7.47
C ASN A 186 -2.79 3.13 8.65
N SER A 187 -2.71 4.43 8.40
CA SER A 187 -2.25 5.45 9.32
C SER A 187 -3.40 6.28 9.89
N PRO A 188 -3.47 6.47 11.23
CA PRO A 188 -4.43 7.39 11.83
C PRO A 188 -4.31 8.82 11.31
N GLN A 189 -3.08 9.29 11.08
CA GLN A 189 -2.83 10.65 10.58
C GLN A 189 -3.37 10.83 9.17
N LEU A 190 -3.13 9.90 8.27
CA LEU A 190 -3.63 9.97 6.90
C LEU A 190 -5.15 9.88 6.85
N LYS A 191 -5.76 9.07 7.73
CA LYS A 191 -7.22 9.00 7.88
C LYS A 191 -7.81 10.33 8.34
N LEU A 192 -7.19 11.01 9.29
CA LEU A 192 -7.64 12.34 9.75
C LEU A 192 -7.54 13.37 8.62
N GLN A 193 -6.43 13.43 7.89
CA GLN A 193 -6.27 14.33 6.75
C GLN A 193 -7.34 14.08 5.69
N THR A 194 -7.61 12.81 5.39
CA THR A 194 -8.60 12.42 4.39
C THR A 194 -10.02 12.81 4.80
N ARG A 195 -10.38 12.64 6.07
CA ARG A 195 -11.69 13.07 6.61
C ARG A 195 -11.86 14.57 6.49
N ALA A 196 -10.83 15.34 6.83
CA ALA A 196 -10.84 16.81 6.80
C ALA A 196 -10.72 17.40 5.40
N ALA A 197 -10.37 16.60 4.39
CA ALA A 197 -10.20 17.07 3.02
C ALA A 197 -11.53 17.55 2.42
N ASP A 198 -11.44 18.54 1.52
CA ASP A 198 -12.57 19.02 0.73
C ASP A 198 -13.07 18.00 -0.30
N ALA A 199 -14.23 18.29 -0.88
CA ALA A 199 -14.85 17.42 -1.87
C ALA A 199 -14.01 17.21 -3.12
N ALA A 200 -13.30 18.24 -3.59
CA ALA A 200 -12.46 18.17 -4.78
C ALA A 200 -11.24 17.25 -4.54
N THR A 201 -10.55 17.42 -3.43
CA THR A 201 -9.47 16.55 -2.98
C THR A 201 -9.91 15.09 -2.86
N LYS A 202 -11.05 14.84 -2.22
CA LYS A 202 -11.64 13.50 -2.11
C LYS A 202 -11.98 12.92 -3.49
N ALA A 203 -12.59 13.71 -4.37
CA ALA A 203 -12.91 13.29 -5.73
C ALA A 203 -11.65 12.95 -6.54
N ARG A 204 -10.57 13.74 -6.38
CA ARG A 204 -9.30 13.48 -7.06
C ARG A 204 -8.65 12.17 -6.60
N LEU A 205 -8.64 11.90 -5.29
CA LEU A 205 -8.11 10.65 -4.75
C LEU A 205 -8.89 9.42 -5.23
N ARG A 206 -10.22 9.52 -5.30
CA ARG A 206 -11.08 8.42 -5.78
C ARG A 206 -10.80 7.98 -7.22
N GLN A 207 -10.18 8.83 -8.04
CA GLN A 207 -9.80 8.47 -9.41
C GLN A 207 -8.69 7.41 -9.44
N ALA A 208 -7.88 7.31 -8.39
CA ALA A 208 -6.87 6.28 -8.29
C ALA A 208 -7.48 4.96 -7.79
N PRO A 209 -7.13 3.81 -8.39
CA PRO A 209 -7.45 2.52 -7.79
C PRO A 209 -6.82 2.40 -6.41
N TYR A 210 -7.57 1.86 -5.45
CA TYR A 210 -7.12 1.78 -4.07
C TYR A 210 -6.40 0.45 -3.77
N TRP A 211 -5.17 0.56 -3.31
CA TRP A 211 -4.41 -0.57 -2.78
C TRP A 211 -4.41 -0.50 -1.25
N LEU A 212 -5.24 -1.34 -0.66
CA LEU A 212 -5.45 -1.40 0.78
C LEU A 212 -4.23 -2.00 1.49
N ALA A 213 -3.68 -1.28 2.47
CA ALA A 213 -2.66 -1.75 3.38
C ALA A 213 -3.32 -2.22 4.67
N LEU A 214 -3.55 -3.52 4.79
CA LEU A 214 -4.03 -4.10 6.04
C LEU A 214 -3.56 -5.54 6.17
N TYR A 215 -2.58 -5.75 7.03
CA TYR A 215 -2.08 -7.09 7.30
C TYR A 215 -3.09 -7.87 8.13
N SER A 216 -3.56 -8.98 7.58
CA SER A 216 -4.29 -9.97 8.33
C SER A 216 -3.27 -10.91 8.96
N HIS A 217 -3.13 -10.91 10.25
CA HIS A 217 -2.38 -11.95 10.93
C HIS A 217 -3.25 -12.66 11.95
N GLU A 218 -3.14 -13.98 11.98
CA GLU A 218 -3.60 -14.77 13.10
C GLU A 218 -2.57 -14.62 14.21
N SER A 219 -2.75 -13.66 15.10
CA SER A 219 -2.28 -13.84 16.46
C SER A 219 -3.26 -14.81 17.10
N GLY A 220 -2.86 -15.72 17.94
CA GLY A 220 -3.75 -16.71 18.60
C GLY A 220 -5.01 -16.16 19.29
N ALA A 221 -5.33 -14.90 19.08
CA ALA A 221 -6.47 -14.12 19.55
C ALA A 221 -7.56 -13.88 18.48
N GLY A 222 -7.46 -14.47 17.28
CA GLY A 222 -8.44 -14.30 16.22
C GLY A 222 -8.06 -13.30 15.13
N PRO A 223 -8.89 -13.19 14.08
CA PRO A 223 -8.61 -12.30 12.97
C PRO A 223 -8.60 -10.84 13.42
N ILE A 224 -7.63 -10.06 12.95
CA ILE A 224 -7.52 -8.62 13.24
C ILE A 224 -8.64 -7.80 12.57
N PHE A 225 -9.47 -8.41 11.80
CA PHE A 225 -10.57 -7.72 11.16
C PHE A 225 -11.67 -7.44 12.19
N PRO A 226 -12.06 -6.17 12.39
CA PRO A 226 -13.28 -5.90 13.14
C PRO A 226 -14.44 -6.62 12.45
N ALA A 227 -15.33 -7.22 13.21
CA ALA A 227 -16.58 -7.71 12.64
C ALA A 227 -17.30 -6.56 11.90
N PRO A 228 -17.80 -6.80 10.70
CA PRO A 228 -18.10 -8.10 10.11
C PRO A 228 -16.97 -8.74 9.30
N GLY A 229 -15.74 -8.54 9.60
CA GLY A 229 -14.61 -9.36 9.21
C GLY A 229 -14.36 -9.63 7.74
N THR A 230 -14.94 -8.86 6.84
CA THR A 230 -14.72 -8.99 5.41
C THR A 230 -13.78 -7.89 4.94
N PRO A 231 -12.87 -8.17 3.98
CA PRO A 231 -12.04 -7.13 3.37
C PRO A 231 -12.86 -5.94 2.84
N GLU A 232 -14.09 -6.15 2.46
CA GLU A 232 -15.02 -5.14 1.98
C GLU A 232 -15.33 -4.08 3.05
N GLY A 233 -15.50 -4.47 4.31
CA GLY A 233 -15.74 -3.55 5.42
C GLY A 233 -14.55 -2.67 5.82
N LEU A 234 -13.36 -2.96 5.28
CA LEU A 234 -12.14 -2.23 5.61
C LEU A 234 -11.97 -0.94 4.79
N VAL A 235 -12.67 -0.79 3.70
CA VAL A 235 -12.59 0.38 2.82
C VAL A 235 -13.11 1.63 3.51
N ASP A 236 -14.06 1.48 4.40
CA ASP A 236 -14.67 2.57 5.16
C ASP A 236 -13.67 3.38 6.02
N GLN A 237 -12.45 2.85 6.22
CA GLN A 237 -11.45 3.54 7.03
C GLN A 237 -11.04 4.91 6.49
N TYR A 238 -11.12 5.13 5.18
CA TYR A 238 -10.81 6.41 4.53
C TYR A 238 -12.05 7.15 4.08
N HIS A 239 -13.24 6.52 4.07
CA HIS A 239 -14.50 7.05 3.57
C HIS A 239 -14.41 7.63 2.14
N LEU A 240 -13.56 7.03 1.29
CA LEU A 240 -13.28 7.50 -0.06
C LEU A 240 -13.72 6.53 -1.15
N TRP A 241 -13.38 5.26 -1.01
CA TRP A 241 -13.66 4.26 -2.03
C TRP A 241 -14.75 3.31 -1.58
N SER A 242 -15.61 2.89 -2.47
CA SER A 242 -16.63 1.86 -2.20
C SER A 242 -16.03 0.46 -2.04
N HIS A 243 -14.82 0.25 -2.59
CA HIS A 243 -14.12 -1.03 -2.54
C HIS A 243 -12.62 -0.84 -2.78
N TRP A 244 -11.81 -1.77 -2.29
CA TRP A 244 -10.40 -1.88 -2.63
C TRP A 244 -10.22 -2.62 -3.97
N THR A 245 -9.15 -2.32 -4.69
CA THR A 245 -8.75 -3.00 -5.93
C THR A 245 -7.67 -4.03 -5.68
N LEU A 246 -6.65 -3.62 -4.93
CA LEU A 246 -5.61 -4.49 -4.40
C LEU A 246 -5.66 -4.46 -2.88
N TRP A 247 -5.35 -5.58 -2.23
CA TRP A 247 -5.22 -5.67 -0.79
C TRP A 247 -3.91 -6.36 -0.42
N GLN A 248 -3.02 -5.62 0.26
CA GLN A 248 -1.83 -6.19 0.89
C GLN A 248 -2.22 -6.79 2.24
N TYR A 249 -2.27 -8.11 2.30
CA TYR A 249 -2.75 -8.85 3.47
C TYR A 249 -1.64 -9.43 4.34
N GLY A 250 -0.38 -9.38 3.89
CA GLY A 250 0.76 -9.88 4.67
C GLY A 250 2.10 -9.46 4.09
N GLY A 251 3.13 -9.50 4.93
CA GLY A 251 4.48 -9.13 4.57
C GLY A 251 5.51 -9.55 5.61
N ALA A 252 6.77 -9.65 5.20
CA ALA A 252 7.85 -10.17 6.01
C ALA A 252 8.14 -9.36 7.29
N ASP A 253 7.87 -8.07 7.31
CA ASP A 253 8.21 -7.23 8.47
C ASP A 253 7.29 -7.46 9.67
N TRP A 254 6.07 -7.92 9.43
CA TRP A 254 5.11 -8.22 10.49
C TRP A 254 5.28 -9.62 11.09
N GLU A 255 6.06 -10.46 10.43
CA GLU A 255 6.30 -11.82 10.84
C GLU A 255 7.67 -11.97 11.51
N ARG A 256 8.28 -10.87 11.97
CA ARG A 256 9.52 -10.90 12.74
C ARG A 256 9.36 -11.80 13.96
N GLY A 257 10.19 -12.84 14.03
CA GLY A 257 10.14 -13.84 15.10
C GLY A 257 9.16 -14.99 14.88
N ALA A 258 8.35 -14.97 13.82
CA ALA A 258 7.54 -16.15 13.48
C ALA A 258 8.43 -17.25 12.90
N SER A 259 8.50 -18.37 13.58
CA SER A 259 9.27 -19.54 13.13
C SER A 259 8.63 -20.25 11.93
N ARG A 260 7.34 -20.04 11.73
CA ARG A 260 6.56 -20.59 10.61
C ARG A 260 5.53 -19.55 10.14
N PRO A 261 5.31 -19.42 8.82
CA PRO A 261 4.27 -18.57 8.32
C PRO A 261 2.91 -19.13 8.73
N LYS A 262 2.07 -18.23 9.16
CA LYS A 262 0.70 -18.57 9.50
C LYS A 262 -0.15 -18.56 8.23
N VAL A 263 -1.09 -19.49 8.15
CA VAL A 263 -2.13 -19.47 7.13
C VAL A 263 -3.16 -18.41 7.54
N TYR A 264 -3.34 -17.40 6.72
CA TYR A 264 -4.28 -16.33 7.00
C TYR A 264 -5.67 -16.74 6.51
N ASN A 265 -6.63 -16.76 7.45
CA ASN A 265 -8.04 -16.89 7.13
C ASN A 265 -8.68 -15.50 7.27
N ALA A 266 -9.01 -14.87 6.16
CA ALA A 266 -9.92 -13.75 6.16
C ALA A 266 -11.32 -14.31 5.85
N GLY A 267 -12.00 -14.86 6.85
CA GLY A 267 -13.28 -15.52 6.66
C GLY A 267 -13.21 -16.65 5.62
N ARG A 268 -13.96 -16.51 4.51
CA ARG A 268 -13.97 -17.46 3.38
C ARG A 268 -12.70 -17.46 2.52
N TYR A 269 -11.77 -16.51 2.75
CA TYR A 269 -10.56 -16.41 1.96
C TYR A 269 -9.40 -17.11 2.65
N ARG A 270 -8.77 -18.06 1.96
CA ARG A 270 -7.52 -18.69 2.38
C ARG A 270 -6.42 -18.30 1.41
N PHE A 271 -5.39 -17.67 1.92
CA PHE A 271 -4.24 -17.25 1.11
C PHE A 271 -3.00 -18.03 1.51
N ARG A 272 -2.20 -18.40 0.52
CA ARG A 272 -0.93 -19.08 0.79
C ARG A 272 0.05 -18.08 1.39
N PRO A 273 0.76 -18.42 2.47
CA PRO A 273 1.76 -17.55 3.07
C PRO A 273 3.06 -17.50 2.27
N PHE A 274 3.32 -18.51 1.42
CA PHE A 274 4.49 -18.60 0.57
C PHE A 274 4.16 -18.88 -0.86
N PHE A 275 5.15 -18.55 -1.70
CA PHE A 275 5.15 -18.90 -3.09
C PHE A 275 6.51 -19.48 -3.48
N GLY A 276 6.47 -20.57 -4.25
CA GLY A 276 7.65 -21.22 -4.83
C GLY A 276 8.65 -21.74 -3.80
N ASN A 277 9.91 -21.64 -4.16
CA ASN A 277 11.05 -22.10 -3.34
C ASN A 277 11.47 -21.07 -2.29
N LEU A 278 10.65 -20.07 -2.03
CA LEU A 278 10.93 -19.08 -1.00
C LEU A 278 10.62 -19.72 0.36
N ASP A 279 11.64 -19.82 1.17
CA ASP A 279 11.58 -20.40 2.51
C ASP A 279 11.03 -19.42 3.56
N ARG A 280 10.72 -18.19 3.13
CA ARG A 280 10.08 -17.17 3.95
C ARG A 280 9.07 -16.32 3.20
N VAL A 281 8.36 -15.56 4.01
CA VAL A 281 7.24 -14.74 3.65
C VAL A 281 7.67 -13.61 2.74
N VAL A 282 6.99 -13.48 1.62
CA VAL A 282 7.05 -12.32 0.73
C VAL A 282 5.87 -11.41 1.00
N GLU A 283 5.94 -10.17 0.57
CA GLU A 283 4.80 -9.27 0.63
C GLU A 283 3.73 -9.73 -0.36
N ARG A 284 2.54 -9.97 0.18
CA ARG A 284 1.46 -10.68 -0.50
C ARG A 284 0.24 -9.80 -0.66
N ASN A 285 -0.29 -9.83 -1.84
CA ASN A 285 -1.48 -9.06 -2.18
C ASN A 285 -2.46 -9.94 -2.95
N VAL A 286 -3.71 -9.51 -2.95
CA VAL A 286 -4.72 -10.03 -3.84
C VAL A 286 -5.35 -8.91 -4.66
N PHE A 287 -5.65 -9.21 -5.91
CA PHE A 287 -6.48 -8.38 -6.75
C PHE A 287 -7.92 -8.91 -6.70
N ARG A 288 -8.87 -8.01 -6.58
CA ARG A 288 -10.30 -8.34 -6.57
C ARG A 288 -10.81 -8.51 -8.00
N GLY A 289 -10.63 -9.70 -8.58
CA GLY A 289 -11.04 -9.93 -9.96
C GLY A 289 -10.69 -11.29 -10.51
N SER A 290 -11.29 -11.62 -11.64
CA SER A 290 -10.89 -12.74 -12.48
C SER A 290 -9.53 -12.47 -13.13
N PRO A 291 -8.85 -13.49 -13.71
CA PRO A 291 -7.64 -13.28 -14.49
C PRO A 291 -7.83 -12.28 -15.66
N ALA A 292 -8.97 -12.31 -16.32
CA ALA A 292 -9.30 -11.38 -17.39
C ALA A 292 -9.46 -9.94 -16.89
N ALA A 293 -10.13 -9.77 -15.74
CA ALA A 293 -10.27 -8.46 -15.09
C ALA A 293 -8.91 -7.91 -14.62
N LEU A 294 -8.03 -8.77 -14.11
CA LEU A 294 -6.66 -8.39 -13.76
C LEU A 294 -5.88 -7.91 -14.98
N ALA A 295 -5.93 -8.63 -16.09
CA ALA A 295 -5.24 -8.24 -17.33
C ALA A 295 -5.76 -6.90 -17.87
N ALA A 296 -7.07 -6.68 -17.87
CA ALA A 296 -7.68 -5.41 -18.25
C ALA A 296 -7.24 -4.26 -17.32
N PHE A 297 -7.23 -4.49 -16.02
CA PHE A 297 -6.77 -3.53 -15.02
C PHE A 297 -5.30 -3.12 -15.26
N TRP A 298 -4.42 -4.09 -15.54
CA TRP A 298 -3.02 -3.82 -15.86
C TRP A 298 -2.85 -2.94 -17.09
N GLN A 299 -3.66 -3.16 -18.12
CA GLN A 299 -3.64 -2.33 -19.33
C GLN A 299 -4.19 -0.93 -19.11
N GLN A 300 -5.23 -0.79 -18.29
CA GLN A 300 -5.87 0.49 -18.01
C GLN A 300 -5.00 1.39 -17.12
N HIS A 301 -4.34 0.81 -16.12
CA HIS A 301 -3.56 1.53 -15.11
C HIS A 301 -2.05 1.32 -15.24
N GLY A 302 -1.61 0.79 -16.36
CA GLY A 302 -0.20 0.59 -16.70
C GLY A 302 0.29 1.47 -17.84
N LEU A 303 1.58 1.76 -17.83
CA LEU A 303 2.27 2.30 -18.99
C LEU A 303 2.30 1.23 -20.08
N ARG A 304 1.79 1.52 -21.26
CA ARG A 304 1.83 0.60 -22.39
C ARG A 304 3.27 0.30 -22.78
N LEU A 305 3.57 -0.97 -22.98
CA LEU A 305 4.86 -1.48 -23.44
C LEU A 305 4.72 -1.76 -24.94
N ARG A 306 5.69 -1.29 -25.69
CA ARG A 306 5.71 -1.44 -27.16
C ARG A 306 6.64 -2.57 -27.56
#